data_0aaac5ed205b0580255c0629d51fd76a
#
_entry.id   0aaac5ed205b0580255c0629d51fd76a
#
_cell.length_a   1.000
_cell.length_b   1.000
_cell.length_c   1.000
_cell.angle_alpha   90.00
_cell.angle_beta   90.00
_cell.angle_gamma   90.00
#
_symmetry.space_group_name_H-M   'P 1'
#
loop_
_entity.id
_entity.type
_entity.pdbx_description
1 polymer ?
#
loop_
_entity_poly.entity_id
_entity_poly.type
_entity_poly.pdbx_seq_one_letter_code
_entity_poly.pdbx_strand_id
1 'polypeptide(L)'
;MTSQPPLRPTHVVTCFLRRNDKRDVLVLIVRRSERVGSYHGHWAGISGFVEPNVTPDEQAFTEIREETELQRDQVRMIRRGTIVEHIDEALGRHFYIHPFLFDVLMPDAIQTDWEATEMRWIIPTQLRDYETVPKLWEVYESATKGEKVDAAAS
;
A
#
# COMPACT_ATOMS: atom_id res chain seq x y z
N MET A 1 31.82 15.27 18.59
CA MET A 1 30.46 14.73 18.49
C MET A 1 29.99 14.78 17.05
N THR A 2 29.80 13.63 16.47
CA THR A 2 29.21 13.56 15.14
C THR A 2 27.69 13.59 15.26
N SER A 3 27.07 14.62 14.74
CA SER A 3 25.63 14.67 14.63
C SER A 3 25.20 13.75 13.47
N GLN A 4 24.16 12.98 13.69
CA GLN A 4 23.60 12.19 12.60
C GLN A 4 23.00 13.14 11.56
N PRO A 5 23.11 12.81 10.25
CA PRO A 5 22.42 13.61 9.24
C PRO A 5 20.91 13.58 9.47
N PRO A 6 20.19 14.68 9.14
CA PRO A 6 18.74 14.69 9.30
C PRO A 6 18.10 13.61 8.44
N LEU A 7 17.03 13.00 8.98
CA LEU A 7 16.25 12.01 8.25
C LEU A 7 15.54 12.67 7.08
N ARG A 8 15.51 12.00 5.94
CA ARG A 8 14.83 12.50 4.75
C ARG A 8 13.33 12.23 4.87
N PRO A 9 12.48 13.27 4.92
CA PRO A 9 11.03 13.05 4.87
C PRO A 9 10.64 12.37 3.56
N THR A 10 9.89 11.28 3.66
CA THR A 10 9.53 10.47 2.50
C THR A 10 8.06 10.08 2.57
N HIS A 11 7.27 10.61 1.66
CA HIS A 11 5.85 10.28 1.56
C HIS A 11 5.66 9.09 0.65
N VAL A 12 4.93 8.10 1.13
CA VAL A 12 4.58 6.89 0.37
C VAL A 12 3.09 6.62 0.52
N VAL A 13 2.53 5.95 -0.47
CA VAL A 13 1.17 5.43 -0.39
C VAL A 13 1.22 3.93 -0.15
N THR A 14 0.27 3.41 0.60
CA THR A 14 0.04 1.97 0.72
C THR A 14 -1.43 1.71 0.49
N CYS A 15 -1.73 0.95 -0.54
CA CYS A 15 -3.08 0.65 -0.97
C CYS A 15 -3.41 -0.80 -0.67
N PHE A 16 -4.47 -1.01 0.11
CA PHE A 16 -5.02 -2.34 0.36
C PHE A 16 -6.16 -2.55 -0.62
N LEU A 17 -5.99 -3.53 -1.50
CA LEU A 17 -7.01 -3.92 -2.47
C LEU A 17 -7.83 -5.03 -1.85
N ARG A 18 -9.14 -4.83 -1.77
CA ARG A 18 -10.07 -5.73 -1.12
C ARG A 18 -11.02 -6.35 -2.14
N ARG A 19 -11.33 -7.63 -1.94
CA ARG A 19 -12.41 -8.27 -2.68
C ARG A 19 -13.26 -9.10 -1.72
N ASN A 20 -14.53 -9.25 -2.06
CA ASN A 20 -15.43 -10.14 -1.35
C ASN A 20 -15.45 -11.49 -2.07
N ASP A 21 -15.18 -12.57 -1.33
CA ASP A 21 -15.22 -13.93 -1.85
C ASP A 21 -16.16 -14.74 -0.98
N LYS A 22 -17.37 -14.96 -1.47
CA LYS A 22 -18.44 -15.72 -0.78
C LYS A 22 -18.68 -15.24 0.66
N ARG A 23 -17.98 -15.81 1.63
CA ARG A 23 -18.14 -15.51 3.06
C ARG A 23 -17.05 -14.62 3.61
N ASP A 24 -15.96 -14.44 2.86
CA ASP A 24 -14.79 -13.77 3.37
C ASP A 24 -14.48 -12.48 2.62
N VAL A 25 -13.94 -11.53 3.36
CA VAL A 25 -13.29 -10.36 2.77
C VAL A 25 -11.81 -10.69 2.67
N LEU A 26 -11.25 -10.56 1.48
CA LEU A 26 -9.83 -10.83 1.23
C LEU A 26 -9.11 -9.55 0.86
N VAL A 27 -7.87 -9.44 1.28
CA VAL A 27 -6.99 -8.33 0.88
C VAL A 27 -5.77 -8.87 0.15
N LEU A 28 -5.31 -8.10 -0.82
CA LEU A 28 -4.14 -8.46 -1.62
C LEU A 28 -2.87 -8.04 -0.92
N ILE A 29 -1.93 -8.97 -0.80
CA ILE A 29 -0.57 -8.65 -0.42
C ILE A 29 0.38 -9.12 -1.51
N VAL A 30 1.48 -8.41 -1.66
CA VAL A 30 2.51 -8.71 -2.65
C VAL A 30 3.85 -8.83 -1.95
N ARG A 31 4.69 -9.74 -2.43
CA ARG A 31 6.02 -9.93 -1.88
C ARG A 31 7.01 -9.11 -2.68
N ARG A 32 7.76 -8.26 -1.99
CA ARG A 32 8.73 -7.36 -2.62
C ARG A 32 9.91 -8.14 -3.18
N SER A 33 10.26 -7.85 -4.43
CA SER A 33 11.40 -8.51 -5.10
C SER A 33 12.72 -7.85 -4.70
N GLU A 34 13.83 -8.48 -5.11
CA GLU A 34 15.17 -7.91 -4.91
C GLU A 34 15.45 -6.69 -5.79
N ARG A 35 14.58 -6.42 -6.77
CA ARG A 35 14.73 -5.28 -7.70
C ARG A 35 14.29 -3.96 -7.11
N VAL A 36 13.50 -3.96 -6.03
CA VAL A 36 13.08 -2.73 -5.35
C VAL A 36 14.18 -2.27 -4.39
N GLY A 37 14.11 -1.00 -3.98
CA GLY A 37 15.17 -0.37 -3.19
C GLY A 37 15.29 -0.83 -1.75
N SER A 38 14.23 -1.44 -1.17
CA SER A 38 14.21 -1.77 0.25
C SER A 38 13.26 -2.91 0.57
N TYR A 39 13.46 -3.50 1.75
CA TYR A 39 12.59 -4.54 2.33
C TYR A 39 12.36 -5.73 1.41
N HIS A 40 13.43 -6.24 0.81
CA HIS A 40 13.37 -7.39 -0.11
C HIS A 40 12.78 -8.62 0.58
N GLY A 41 11.87 -9.29 -0.10
CA GLY A 41 11.24 -10.51 0.40
C GLY A 41 10.13 -10.26 1.42
N HIS A 42 9.92 -9.03 1.85
CA HIS A 42 8.85 -8.69 2.77
C HIS A 42 7.52 -8.49 2.02
N TRP A 43 6.43 -8.81 2.71
CA TRP A 43 5.09 -8.64 2.16
C TRP A 43 4.57 -7.22 2.42
N ALA A 44 3.84 -6.69 1.47
CA ALA A 44 3.32 -5.31 1.52
C ALA A 44 1.97 -5.22 0.80
N GLY A 45 1.28 -4.10 1.01
CA GLY A 45 0.22 -3.68 0.09
C GLY A 45 0.83 -3.12 -1.19
N ILE A 46 -0.01 -2.63 -2.09
CA ILE A 46 0.46 -1.93 -3.28
C ILE A 46 0.99 -0.56 -2.83
N SER A 47 2.25 -0.27 -3.11
CA SER A 47 2.92 0.90 -2.52
C SER A 47 3.86 1.59 -3.49
N GLY A 48 4.11 2.87 -3.23
CA GLY A 48 5.10 3.63 -3.98
C GLY A 48 5.33 5.01 -3.39
N PHE A 49 6.36 5.67 -3.83
CA PHE A 49 6.69 7.03 -3.41
C PHE A 49 5.69 8.02 -4.03
N VAL A 50 5.30 9.02 -3.23
CA VAL A 50 4.49 10.14 -3.77
C VAL A 50 5.42 11.05 -4.56
N GLU A 51 5.17 11.19 -5.85
CA GLU A 51 5.97 12.03 -6.73
C GLU A 51 5.72 13.52 -6.47
N PRO A 52 6.69 14.40 -6.80
CA PRO A 52 6.50 15.85 -6.68
C PRO A 52 5.27 16.31 -7.46
N ASN A 53 4.48 17.20 -6.85
CA ASN A 53 3.29 17.79 -7.46
C ASN A 53 2.15 16.81 -7.75
N VAL A 54 2.21 15.62 -7.14
CA VAL A 54 1.17 14.60 -7.22
C VAL A 54 0.54 14.43 -5.85
N THR A 55 -0.77 14.37 -5.78
CA THR A 55 -1.43 14.09 -4.49
C THR A 55 -1.30 12.62 -4.13
N PRO A 56 -1.36 12.28 -2.84
CA PRO A 56 -1.36 10.87 -2.44
C PRO A 56 -2.47 10.06 -3.10
N ASP A 57 -3.67 10.64 -3.26
CA ASP A 57 -4.78 9.97 -3.94
C ASP A 57 -4.44 9.60 -5.39
N GLU A 58 -3.88 10.54 -6.14
CA GLU A 58 -3.46 10.28 -7.53
C GLU A 58 -2.34 9.26 -7.59
N GLN A 59 -1.39 9.34 -6.66
CA GLN A 59 -0.29 8.38 -6.58
C GLN A 59 -0.82 6.97 -6.30
N ALA A 60 -1.85 6.85 -5.46
CA ALA A 60 -2.46 5.55 -5.17
C ALA A 60 -2.99 4.88 -6.44
N PHE A 61 -3.74 5.62 -7.27
CA PHE A 61 -4.24 5.08 -8.54
C PHE A 61 -3.11 4.72 -9.50
N THR A 62 -2.07 5.54 -9.54
CA THR A 62 -0.89 5.30 -10.39
C THR A 62 -0.21 3.99 -9.99
N GLU A 63 0.04 3.79 -8.69
CA GLU A 63 0.69 2.58 -8.21
C GLU A 63 -0.15 1.33 -8.47
N ILE A 64 -1.46 1.42 -8.27
CA ILE A 64 -2.35 0.29 -8.56
C ILE A 64 -2.26 -0.09 -10.04
N ARG A 65 -2.29 0.88 -10.94
CA ARG A 65 -2.18 0.64 -12.38
C ARG A 65 -0.82 0.04 -12.73
N GLU A 66 0.26 0.58 -12.21
CA GLU A 66 1.62 0.13 -12.52
C GLU A 66 1.90 -1.28 -11.99
N GLU A 67 1.42 -1.61 -10.79
CA GLU A 67 1.75 -2.88 -10.14
C GLU A 67 0.75 -3.99 -10.44
N THR A 68 -0.49 -3.67 -10.80
CA THR A 68 -1.55 -4.68 -11.03
C THR A 68 -2.21 -4.60 -12.40
N GLU A 69 -1.94 -3.56 -13.15
CA GLU A 69 -2.58 -3.23 -14.43
C GLU A 69 -4.08 -2.90 -14.32
N LEU A 70 -4.60 -2.79 -13.10
CA LEU A 70 -5.99 -2.36 -12.91
C LEU A 70 -6.13 -0.88 -13.25
N GLN A 71 -7.13 -0.58 -14.09
CA GLN A 71 -7.46 0.77 -14.48
C GLN A 71 -8.36 1.43 -13.44
N ARG A 72 -8.50 2.75 -13.52
CA ARG A 72 -9.25 3.53 -12.54
C ARG A 72 -10.70 3.06 -12.38
N ASP A 73 -11.34 2.63 -13.44
CA ASP A 73 -12.72 2.14 -13.42
C ASP A 73 -12.87 0.69 -12.93
N GLN A 74 -11.75 0.02 -12.67
CA GLN A 74 -11.73 -1.34 -12.15
C GLN A 74 -11.51 -1.42 -10.64
N VAL A 75 -11.32 -0.28 -10.01
CA VAL A 75 -11.16 -0.15 -8.56
C VAL A 75 -12.02 1.00 -8.03
N ARG A 76 -12.32 0.95 -6.75
CA ARG A 76 -13.03 2.04 -6.07
C ARG A 76 -12.33 2.36 -4.77
N MET A 77 -11.93 3.62 -4.60
CA MET A 77 -11.38 4.08 -3.32
C MET A 77 -12.50 4.15 -2.30
N ILE A 78 -12.39 3.38 -1.21
CA ILE A 78 -13.42 3.28 -0.18
C ILE A 78 -13.10 4.17 1.01
N ARG A 79 -11.85 4.13 1.47
CA ARG A 79 -11.42 4.89 2.65
C ARG A 79 -10.01 5.43 2.48
N ARG A 80 -9.78 6.56 3.12
CA ARG A 80 -8.48 7.20 3.24
C ARG A 80 -8.12 7.24 4.72
N GLY A 81 -7.05 6.55 5.12
CA GLY A 81 -6.62 6.52 6.52
C GLY A 81 -5.79 7.73 6.92
N THR A 82 -5.54 7.85 8.23
CA THR A 82 -4.59 8.81 8.76
C THR A 82 -3.18 8.35 8.50
N ILE A 83 -2.26 9.30 8.27
CA ILE A 83 -0.85 9.02 8.02
C ILE A 83 -0.26 8.22 9.18
N VAL A 84 0.49 7.17 8.86
CA VAL A 84 1.28 6.40 9.81
C VAL A 84 2.74 6.74 9.58
N GLU A 85 3.45 7.11 10.62
CA GLU A 85 4.85 7.48 10.54
C GLU A 85 5.75 6.32 10.93
N HIS A 86 6.86 6.18 10.23
CA HIS A 86 7.90 5.19 10.57
C HIS A 86 9.28 5.76 10.25
N ILE A 87 10.16 5.71 11.24
CA ILE A 87 11.55 6.14 11.07
C ILE A 87 12.40 4.91 10.82
N ASP A 88 13.14 4.92 9.73
CA ASP A 88 14.14 3.89 9.41
C ASP A 88 15.51 4.56 9.33
N GLU A 89 16.27 4.45 10.40
CA GLU A 89 17.58 5.10 10.51
C GLU A 89 18.58 4.51 9.52
N ALA A 90 18.50 3.21 9.27
CA ALA A 90 19.41 2.55 8.32
C ALA A 90 19.23 3.07 6.90
N LEU A 91 18.01 3.42 6.52
CA LEU A 91 17.73 4.03 5.23
C LEU A 91 17.84 5.57 5.27
N GLY A 92 18.00 6.16 6.45
CA GLY A 92 18.02 7.61 6.61
C GLY A 92 16.72 8.29 6.26
N ARG A 93 15.58 7.62 6.49
CA ARG A 93 14.27 8.11 6.07
C ARG A 93 13.28 8.19 7.21
N HIS A 94 12.46 9.24 7.19
CA HIS A 94 11.27 9.37 8.00
C HIS A 94 10.08 9.20 7.05
N PHE A 95 9.47 8.01 7.11
CA PHE A 95 8.35 7.68 6.23
C PHE A 95 7.04 8.26 6.76
N TYR A 96 6.29 8.87 5.86
CA TYR A 96 4.91 9.30 6.08
C TYR A 96 4.06 8.43 5.16
N ILE A 97 3.40 7.43 5.74
CA ILE A 97 2.69 6.41 4.99
C ILE A 97 1.21 6.79 4.91
N HIS A 98 0.72 7.00 3.68
CA HIS A 98 -0.66 7.37 3.41
C HIS A 98 -1.47 6.11 3.11
N PRO A 99 -2.37 5.67 4.03
CA PRO A 99 -3.12 4.43 3.86
C PRO A 99 -4.38 4.63 3.02
N PHE A 100 -4.66 3.68 2.14
CA PHE A 100 -5.88 3.67 1.32
C PHE A 100 -6.49 2.28 1.30
N LEU A 101 -7.82 2.23 1.29
CA LEU A 101 -8.57 1.01 1.11
C LEU A 101 -9.38 1.12 -0.17
N PHE A 102 -9.21 0.14 -1.06
CA PHE A 102 -9.92 0.06 -2.34
C PHE A 102 -10.70 -1.24 -2.43
N ASP A 103 -11.86 -1.18 -3.08
CA ASP A 103 -12.52 -2.39 -3.58
C ASP A 103 -12.05 -2.66 -5.00
N VAL A 104 -11.74 -3.92 -5.28
CA VAL A 104 -11.40 -4.37 -6.63
C VAL A 104 -12.67 -4.91 -7.27
N LEU A 105 -13.03 -4.32 -8.41
CA LEU A 105 -14.24 -4.68 -9.14
C LEU A 105 -14.00 -5.84 -10.11
N MET A 106 -12.75 -6.00 -10.57
CA MET A 106 -12.36 -7.06 -11.51
C MET A 106 -11.08 -7.76 -11.04
N PRO A 107 -11.17 -8.62 -10.01
CA PRO A 107 -9.96 -9.26 -9.45
C PRO A 107 -9.18 -10.12 -10.46
N ASP A 108 -9.87 -10.72 -11.41
CA ASP A 108 -9.23 -11.60 -12.41
C ASP A 108 -8.40 -10.81 -13.44
N ALA A 109 -8.55 -9.49 -13.48
CA ALA A 109 -7.76 -8.64 -14.38
C ALA A 109 -6.38 -8.29 -13.83
N ILE A 110 -6.08 -8.66 -12.58
CA ILE A 110 -4.81 -8.30 -11.93
C ILE A 110 -3.64 -9.06 -12.57
N GLN A 111 -2.58 -8.30 -12.89
CA GLN A 111 -1.32 -8.86 -13.32
C GLN A 111 -0.20 -8.17 -12.53
N THR A 112 0.71 -8.96 -11.96
CA THR A 112 1.83 -8.42 -11.20
C THR A 112 2.96 -7.99 -12.13
N ASP A 113 3.68 -6.96 -11.72
CA ASP A 113 4.87 -6.49 -12.43
C ASP A 113 6.17 -7.03 -11.79
N TRP A 114 7.31 -6.49 -12.22
CA TRP A 114 8.63 -6.92 -11.76
C TRP A 114 8.92 -6.56 -10.30
N GLU A 115 8.15 -5.68 -9.68
CA GLU A 115 8.37 -5.26 -8.28
C GLU A 115 7.92 -6.31 -7.28
N ALA A 116 7.07 -7.26 -7.71
CA ALA A 116 6.58 -8.33 -6.88
C ALA A 116 7.05 -9.69 -7.39
N THR A 117 7.38 -10.60 -6.47
CA THR A 117 7.71 -12.00 -6.80
C THR A 117 6.52 -12.91 -6.62
N GLU A 118 5.61 -12.54 -5.73
CA GLU A 118 4.40 -13.30 -5.44
C GLU A 118 3.27 -12.35 -5.07
N MET A 119 2.03 -12.77 -5.26
CA MET A 119 0.87 -12.09 -4.68
C MET A 119 -0.05 -13.13 -4.06
N ARG A 120 -0.77 -12.71 -3.01
CA ARG A 120 -1.74 -13.56 -2.33
C ARG A 120 -2.94 -12.75 -1.89
N TRP A 121 -4.10 -13.39 -1.98
CA TRP A 121 -5.30 -12.91 -1.33
C TRP A 121 -5.41 -13.59 0.03
N ILE A 122 -5.49 -12.81 1.10
CA ILE A 122 -5.53 -13.34 2.47
C ILE A 122 -6.68 -12.73 3.26
N ILE A 123 -7.11 -13.45 4.30
CA ILE A 123 -8.01 -12.88 5.29
C ILE A 123 -7.20 -11.82 6.07
N PRO A 124 -7.73 -10.61 6.28
CA PRO A 124 -6.94 -9.52 6.87
C PRO A 124 -6.21 -9.85 8.17
N THR A 125 -6.83 -10.65 9.06
CA THR A 125 -6.19 -11.03 10.32
C THR A 125 -4.93 -11.87 10.12
N GLN A 126 -4.79 -12.54 8.97
CA GLN A 126 -3.59 -13.32 8.64
C GLN A 126 -2.39 -12.44 8.32
N LEU A 127 -2.59 -11.14 8.15
CA LEU A 127 -1.50 -10.21 7.87
C LEU A 127 -0.38 -10.30 8.91
N ARG A 128 -0.74 -10.59 10.16
CA ARG A 128 0.21 -10.71 11.26
C ARG A 128 1.06 -11.98 11.20
N ASP A 129 0.68 -12.93 10.36
CA ASP A 129 1.42 -14.19 10.19
C ASP A 129 2.52 -14.09 9.13
N TYR A 130 2.59 -12.96 8.44
CA TYR A 130 3.56 -12.73 7.37
C TYR A 130 4.68 -11.81 7.83
N GLU A 131 5.87 -12.01 7.26
CA GLU A 131 6.97 -11.07 7.44
C GLU A 131 6.71 -9.88 6.52
N THR A 132 6.19 -8.81 7.11
CA THR A 132 5.74 -7.63 6.36
C THR A 132 6.76 -6.50 6.46
N VAL A 133 6.58 -5.52 5.55
CA VAL A 133 7.25 -4.22 5.71
C VAL A 133 6.83 -3.58 7.03
N PRO A 134 7.67 -2.68 7.61
CA PRO A 134 7.36 -2.09 8.91
C PRO A 134 5.99 -1.42 8.96
N LYS A 135 5.29 -1.62 10.06
CA LYS A 135 4.01 -0.95 10.36
C LYS A 135 2.83 -1.36 9.48
N LEU A 136 2.94 -2.42 8.68
CA LEU A 136 1.87 -2.76 7.74
C LEU A 136 0.53 -3.00 8.41
N TRP A 137 0.52 -3.65 9.58
CA TRP A 137 -0.72 -3.86 10.32
C TRP A 137 -1.35 -2.54 10.75
N GLU A 138 -0.55 -1.62 11.30
CA GLU A 138 -1.01 -0.30 11.72
C GLU A 138 -1.53 0.52 10.54
N VAL A 139 -0.88 0.39 9.38
CA VAL A 139 -1.32 1.05 8.15
C VAL A 139 -2.67 0.47 7.69
N TYR A 140 -2.82 -0.85 7.78
CA TYR A 140 -4.08 -1.52 7.46
C TYR A 140 -5.21 -1.06 8.38
N GLU A 141 -4.96 -1.02 9.69
CA GLU A 141 -5.95 -0.53 10.65
C GLU A 141 -6.34 0.92 10.36
N SER A 142 -5.36 1.77 10.05
CA SER A 142 -5.63 3.17 9.71
C SER A 142 -6.51 3.26 8.46
N ALA A 143 -6.21 2.46 7.43
CA ALA A 143 -7.00 2.45 6.21
C ALA A 143 -8.46 2.05 6.47
N THR A 144 -8.66 0.99 7.27
CA THR A 144 -10.02 0.46 7.52
C THR A 144 -10.86 1.35 8.42
N LYS A 145 -10.22 2.16 9.27
CA LYS A 145 -10.90 3.09 10.17
C LYS A 145 -10.94 4.51 9.61
N GLY A 146 -10.42 4.70 8.42
CA GLY A 146 -10.27 6.01 7.82
C GLY A 146 -11.57 6.65 7.36
N GLU A 147 -11.43 7.88 6.88
CA GLU A 147 -12.53 8.65 6.32
C GLU A 147 -13.09 7.97 5.08
N LYS A 148 -14.40 7.85 5.01
CA LYS A 148 -15.06 7.32 3.81
C LYS A 148 -14.89 8.30 2.66
N VAL A 149 -14.54 7.76 1.50
CA VAL A 149 -14.44 8.55 0.28
C VAL A 149 -15.82 8.57 -0.36
N ASP A 150 -16.32 9.78 -0.67
CA ASP A 150 -17.60 9.95 -1.31
C ASP A 150 -17.54 9.36 -2.74
N ALA A 151 -18.49 8.47 -3.05
CA ALA A 151 -18.57 7.84 -4.37
C ALA A 151 -18.72 8.87 -5.50
N ALA A 152 -19.32 10.04 -5.22
CA ALA A 152 -19.46 11.11 -6.20
C ALA A 152 -18.14 11.84 -6.48
N ALA A 153 -17.16 11.73 -5.60
CA ALA A 153 -15.85 12.36 -5.73
C ALA A 153 -14.80 11.48 -6.40
N SER A 154 -15.15 10.21 -6.64
CA SER A 154 -14.22 9.24 -7.22
C SER A 154 -14.23 9.26 -8.74
#